data_87ba268e50591336e262083445491fa0
#
_entry.id   87ba268e50591336e262083445491fa0
#
_cell.length_a   1.000
_cell.length_b   1.000
_cell.length_c   1.000
_cell.angle_alpha   90.00
_cell.angle_beta   90.00
_cell.angle_gamma   90.00
#
_symmetry.space_group_name_H-M   'P 1'
#
loop_
_entity.id
_entity.type
_entity.pdbx_description
1 polymer ?
#
loop_
_entity_poly.entity_id
_entity_poly.type
_entity_poly.pdbx_seq_one_letter_code
_entity_poly.pdbx_strand_id
1 'polypeptide(L)'
;MEYGELDSANHVEKVKWIITPTTHEQRYSCCNAVAVKKAAHQWKAGKCTKCGTRISVGKASITTKSSDGITTISWKKVTNASGYKVYRAKNKKGKYELLKTTAALSYSDSSIAGGQNYYYKVAAYYKNESTIINGKASEVVLQVGTLKKVSLRVKNKKKSTASLSWKKADGAKKYQIYRATGKKGKYSKIATRKKLTYEDTSLNKNKTYYYKVRAYYVKDGKNIYGSYSKVKSVKITK
;
A
#
# COMPACT_ATOMS: atom_id res chain seq x y z
N MET A 1 -0.08 26.30 -48.92
CA MET A 1 1.20 25.92 -49.55
C MET A 1 1.50 24.51 -49.08
N GLU A 2 1.29 23.52 -49.96
CA GLU A 2 1.74 22.15 -49.74
C GLU A 2 3.26 22.15 -49.83
N TYR A 3 3.92 21.85 -48.71
CA TYR A 3 5.35 21.53 -48.71
C TYR A 3 5.49 20.15 -49.32
N GLY A 4 5.92 20.09 -50.59
CA GLY A 4 6.28 18.81 -51.20
C GLY A 4 7.29 18.06 -50.38
N GLU A 5 7.15 16.72 -50.31
CA GLU A 5 8.14 15.84 -49.67
C GLU A 5 9.50 16.09 -50.37
N LEU A 6 10.46 16.64 -49.62
CA LEU A 6 11.81 16.79 -50.11
C LEU A 6 12.44 15.40 -50.34
N ASP A 7 12.83 15.12 -51.56
CA ASP A 7 13.47 13.91 -51.97
C ASP A 7 14.82 13.73 -51.23
N SER A 8 15.10 12.53 -50.77
CA SER A 8 16.33 12.17 -50.08
C SER A 8 17.61 12.47 -50.85
N ALA A 9 17.53 12.60 -52.21
CA ALA A 9 18.65 12.92 -53.09
C ALA A 9 19.21 14.35 -52.89
N ASN A 10 18.45 15.27 -52.28
CA ASN A 10 18.85 16.66 -52.08
C ASN A 10 19.43 16.95 -50.70
N HIS A 11 19.59 15.94 -49.82
CA HIS A 11 20.14 16.10 -48.47
C HIS A 11 21.58 15.62 -48.39
N VAL A 12 22.50 16.58 -48.28
CA VAL A 12 23.97 16.30 -48.23
C VAL A 12 24.44 15.89 -46.85
N GLU A 13 23.61 16.04 -45.80
CA GLU A 13 24.02 15.83 -44.42
C GLU A 13 23.40 14.60 -43.76
N LYS A 14 24.08 14.14 -42.68
CA LYS A 14 23.70 12.94 -41.91
C LYS A 14 22.35 13.13 -41.23
N VAL A 15 21.54 12.08 -41.18
CA VAL A 15 20.32 12.01 -40.39
C VAL A 15 20.63 11.87 -38.89
N LYS A 16 19.86 12.51 -38.04
CA LYS A 16 19.90 12.37 -36.57
C LYS A 16 18.64 11.71 -36.04
N TRP A 17 18.78 10.91 -35.00
CA TRP A 17 17.67 10.34 -34.30
C TRP A 17 17.08 11.33 -33.28
N ILE A 18 15.76 11.54 -33.34
CA ILE A 18 14.99 12.16 -32.29
C ILE A 18 14.33 11.05 -31.50
N ILE A 19 14.76 10.85 -30.26
CA ILE A 19 14.38 9.70 -29.43
C ILE A 19 13.61 10.18 -28.21
N THR A 20 12.45 9.57 -27.98
CA THR A 20 11.65 9.76 -26.78
C THR A 20 11.59 8.43 -26.00
N PRO A 21 11.07 8.39 -24.78
CA PRO A 21 10.89 7.13 -24.05
C PRO A 21 10.04 6.09 -24.76
N THR A 22 9.14 6.50 -25.66
CA THR A 22 8.16 5.63 -26.32
C THR A 22 8.30 5.56 -27.82
N THR A 23 8.93 6.55 -28.45
CA THR A 23 9.01 6.69 -29.92
C THR A 23 10.39 7.12 -30.40
N HIS A 24 10.62 6.95 -31.69
CA HIS A 24 11.78 7.45 -32.40
C HIS A 24 11.37 7.97 -33.79
N GLU A 25 12.12 8.93 -34.33
CA GLU A 25 12.06 9.41 -35.69
C GLU A 25 13.46 9.80 -36.16
N GLN A 26 13.69 9.87 -37.47
CA GLN A 26 14.91 10.45 -38.03
C GLN A 26 14.61 11.75 -38.69
N ARG A 27 15.52 12.72 -38.54
CA ARG A 27 15.46 14.03 -39.24
C ARG A 27 16.79 14.34 -39.87
N TYR A 28 16.75 15.00 -40.99
CA TYR A 28 17.95 15.51 -41.64
C TYR A 28 18.54 16.67 -40.82
N SER A 29 19.86 16.63 -40.59
CA SER A 29 20.53 17.65 -39.77
C SER A 29 20.57 19.03 -40.41
N CYS A 30 20.57 19.09 -41.74
CA CYS A 30 20.61 20.35 -42.51
C CYS A 30 19.34 21.20 -42.34
N CYS A 31 18.15 20.59 -42.33
CA CYS A 31 16.88 21.31 -42.42
C CYS A 31 15.82 20.84 -41.41
N ASN A 32 16.16 19.86 -40.59
CA ASN A 32 15.25 19.20 -39.60
C ASN A 32 14.00 18.55 -40.25
N ALA A 33 13.97 18.35 -41.58
CA ALA A 33 12.92 17.60 -42.24
C ALA A 33 12.90 16.13 -41.79
N VAL A 34 11.71 15.50 -41.81
CA VAL A 34 11.53 14.13 -41.37
C VAL A 34 12.06 13.16 -42.42
N ALA A 35 13.13 12.44 -42.09
CA ALA A 35 13.68 11.36 -42.91
C ALA A 35 12.97 10.00 -42.66
N VAL A 36 12.59 9.74 -41.41
CA VAL A 36 11.80 8.58 -41.01
C VAL A 36 10.69 9.05 -40.07
N LYS A 37 9.44 8.73 -40.41
CA LYS A 37 8.24 9.12 -39.62
C LYS A 37 8.33 8.60 -38.21
N LYS A 38 7.75 9.35 -37.29
CA LYS A 38 7.68 8.99 -35.87
C LYS A 38 7.00 7.63 -35.66
N ALA A 39 7.68 6.71 -35.02
CA ALA A 39 7.20 5.35 -34.77
C ALA A 39 7.49 4.90 -33.33
N ALA A 40 6.71 3.96 -32.83
CA ALA A 40 6.99 3.33 -31.56
C ALA A 40 8.27 2.47 -31.63
N HIS A 41 8.99 2.37 -30.51
CA HIS A 41 10.16 1.49 -30.41
C HIS A 41 9.78 0.03 -30.58
N GLN A 42 10.56 -0.71 -31.38
CA GLN A 42 10.49 -2.16 -31.51
C GLN A 42 11.63 -2.78 -30.70
N TRP A 43 11.29 -3.40 -29.57
CA TRP A 43 12.27 -3.87 -28.60
C TRP A 43 12.70 -5.33 -28.86
N LYS A 44 14.01 -5.58 -29.00
CA LYS A 44 14.61 -6.93 -28.98
C LYS A 44 15.74 -6.91 -27.94
N ALA A 45 15.72 -7.84 -26.97
CA ALA A 45 16.69 -7.91 -25.86
C ALA A 45 16.95 -6.55 -25.19
N GLY A 46 15.91 -5.75 -24.99
CA GLY A 46 16.00 -4.43 -24.32
C GLY A 46 16.64 -3.32 -25.14
N LYS A 47 16.87 -3.53 -26.45
CA LYS A 47 17.38 -2.54 -27.37
C LYS A 47 16.40 -2.36 -28.55
N CYS A 48 16.17 -1.13 -28.97
CA CYS A 48 15.33 -0.86 -30.14
C CYS A 48 16.06 -1.35 -31.40
N THR A 49 15.39 -2.15 -32.23
CA THR A 49 15.96 -2.70 -33.48
C THR A 49 16.19 -1.64 -34.53
N LYS A 50 15.51 -0.50 -34.46
CA LYS A 50 15.61 0.59 -35.43
C LYS A 50 16.66 1.64 -35.02
N CYS A 51 16.50 2.29 -33.85
CA CYS A 51 17.38 3.39 -33.43
C CYS A 51 18.49 2.98 -32.44
N GLY A 52 18.57 1.72 -32.06
CA GLY A 52 19.60 1.21 -31.15
C GLY A 52 19.49 1.62 -29.69
N THR A 53 18.54 2.50 -29.34
CA THR A 53 18.32 2.96 -27.96
C THR A 53 18.00 1.78 -27.04
N ARG A 54 18.56 1.79 -25.82
CA ARG A 54 18.21 0.82 -24.78
C ARG A 54 16.92 1.24 -24.08
N ILE A 55 16.06 0.27 -23.78
CA ILE A 55 14.88 0.53 -22.96
C ILE A 55 15.31 0.98 -21.57
N SER A 56 14.70 2.05 -21.08
CA SER A 56 14.84 2.49 -19.70
C SER A 56 13.51 2.38 -18.98
N VAL A 57 13.57 1.94 -17.73
CA VAL A 57 12.40 1.88 -16.83
C VAL A 57 12.56 2.95 -15.78
N GLY A 58 11.59 3.85 -15.74
CA GLY A 58 11.60 4.99 -14.81
C GLY A 58 11.52 4.55 -13.35
N LYS A 59 11.73 5.51 -12.44
CA LYS A 59 11.61 5.35 -10.99
C LYS A 59 10.16 5.59 -10.57
N ALA A 60 9.60 4.69 -9.75
CA ALA A 60 8.28 4.89 -9.18
C ALA A 60 8.30 5.97 -8.09
N SER A 61 7.21 6.74 -7.97
CA SER A 61 6.95 7.62 -6.82
C SER A 61 5.86 6.99 -5.99
N ILE A 62 6.13 6.69 -4.73
CA ILE A 62 5.22 5.95 -3.85
C ILE A 62 4.63 6.82 -2.75
N THR A 63 3.40 6.50 -2.37
CA THR A 63 2.73 7.02 -1.17
C THR A 63 2.29 5.86 -0.29
N THR A 64 2.15 6.11 1.03
CA THR A 64 1.71 5.08 1.98
C THR A 64 0.59 5.63 2.86
N LYS A 65 -0.38 4.77 3.17
CA LYS A 65 -1.45 5.04 4.14
C LYS A 65 -1.65 3.82 5.02
N SER A 66 -1.72 4.01 6.33
CA SER A 66 -1.92 2.91 7.27
C SER A 66 -3.19 3.08 8.08
N SER A 67 -4.03 2.04 8.14
CA SER A 67 -5.27 1.98 8.91
C SER A 67 -5.59 0.54 9.27
N ASP A 68 -6.15 0.31 10.47
CA ASP A 68 -6.65 -0.99 10.94
C ASP A 68 -5.67 -2.17 10.75
N GLY A 69 -4.37 -1.93 10.96
CA GLY A 69 -3.32 -2.96 10.83
C GLY A 69 -2.97 -3.31 9.38
N ILE A 70 -3.29 -2.44 8.44
CA ILE A 70 -2.94 -2.59 7.02
C ILE A 70 -2.22 -1.32 6.57
N THR A 71 -1.11 -1.48 5.87
CA THR A 71 -0.45 -0.39 5.13
C THR A 71 -0.70 -0.59 3.65
N THR A 72 -1.34 0.37 3.00
CA THR A 72 -1.48 0.42 1.55
C THR A 72 -0.36 1.30 0.98
N ILE A 73 0.39 0.74 0.05
CA ILE A 73 1.42 1.42 -0.73
C ILE A 73 0.84 1.62 -2.13
N SER A 74 0.90 2.84 -2.66
CA SER A 74 0.34 3.19 -3.97
C SER A 74 1.36 3.98 -4.79
N TRP A 75 1.29 3.84 -6.11
CA TRP A 75 2.17 4.54 -7.06
C TRP A 75 1.45 4.81 -8.39
N LYS A 76 2.01 5.72 -9.18
CA LYS A 76 1.54 5.98 -10.54
C LYS A 76 2.21 5.02 -11.53
N LYS A 77 1.56 4.78 -12.68
CA LYS A 77 2.12 4.01 -13.78
C LYS A 77 3.46 4.59 -14.20
N VAL A 78 4.47 3.72 -14.35
CA VAL A 78 5.81 4.08 -14.82
C VAL A 78 5.93 3.68 -16.29
N THR A 79 6.45 4.57 -17.10
CA THR A 79 6.68 4.33 -18.54
C THR A 79 7.56 3.10 -18.75
N ASN A 80 7.22 2.26 -19.71
CA ASN A 80 7.86 1.00 -20.05
C ASN A 80 7.83 -0.08 -18.93
N ALA A 81 7.06 0.12 -17.85
CA ALA A 81 6.95 -0.89 -16.82
C ALA A 81 5.94 -2.00 -17.23
N SER A 82 6.38 -3.25 -17.16
CA SER A 82 5.53 -4.44 -17.24
C SER A 82 4.97 -4.83 -15.86
N GLY A 83 5.62 -4.37 -14.78
CA GLY A 83 5.19 -4.63 -13.41
C GLY A 83 6.08 -3.99 -12.38
N TYR A 84 5.81 -4.31 -11.11
CA TYR A 84 6.41 -3.69 -9.94
C TYR A 84 6.80 -4.74 -8.90
N LYS A 85 7.93 -4.53 -8.25
CA LYS A 85 8.39 -5.30 -7.09
C LYS A 85 8.28 -4.41 -5.85
N VAL A 86 7.50 -4.84 -4.87
CA VAL A 86 7.28 -4.11 -3.60
C VAL A 86 8.16 -4.72 -2.53
N TYR A 87 8.90 -3.88 -1.83
CA TYR A 87 9.84 -4.31 -0.79
C TYR A 87 9.57 -3.61 0.53
N ARG A 88 9.88 -4.31 1.63
CA ARG A 88 9.80 -3.80 2.99
C ARG A 88 11.06 -4.12 3.78
N ALA A 89 11.41 -3.24 4.72
CA ALA A 89 12.39 -3.48 5.77
C ALA A 89 11.91 -2.93 7.11
N LYS A 90 12.46 -3.41 8.22
CA LYS A 90 12.24 -2.86 9.58
C LYS A 90 13.18 -1.70 9.90
N ASN A 91 14.30 -1.58 9.18
CA ASN A 91 15.29 -0.52 9.33
C ASN A 91 15.57 0.12 7.97
N LYS A 92 15.78 1.46 7.94
CA LYS A 92 16.00 2.24 6.70
C LYS A 92 17.17 1.71 5.86
N LYS A 93 18.27 1.34 6.52
CA LYS A 93 19.48 0.79 5.89
C LYS A 93 19.56 -0.75 5.94
N GLY A 94 18.49 -1.42 6.40
CA GLY A 94 18.45 -2.87 6.56
C GLY A 94 18.20 -3.62 5.24
N LYS A 95 18.18 -4.95 5.34
CA LYS A 95 17.81 -5.84 4.23
C LYS A 95 16.31 -5.67 3.91
N TYR A 96 16.01 -5.38 2.65
CA TYR A 96 14.64 -5.26 2.13
C TYR A 96 14.16 -6.62 1.60
N GLU A 97 13.06 -7.09 2.15
CA GLU A 97 12.38 -8.31 1.73
C GLU A 97 11.38 -7.99 0.60
N LEU A 98 11.34 -8.82 -0.43
CA LEU A 98 10.33 -8.75 -1.48
C LEU A 98 9.00 -9.24 -0.92
N LEU A 99 8.00 -8.35 -0.85
CA LEU A 99 6.65 -8.69 -0.41
C LEU A 99 5.79 -9.20 -1.56
N LYS A 100 5.89 -8.55 -2.73
CA LYS A 100 5.03 -8.84 -3.88
C LYS A 100 5.66 -8.39 -5.19
N THR A 101 5.43 -9.18 -6.24
CA THR A 101 5.54 -8.76 -7.63
C THR A 101 4.12 -8.64 -8.20
N THR A 102 3.79 -7.52 -8.86
CA THR A 102 2.43 -7.22 -9.31
C THR A 102 2.42 -6.27 -10.51
N ALA A 103 1.39 -6.35 -11.35
CA ALA A 103 1.09 -5.34 -12.37
C ALA A 103 0.18 -4.21 -11.84
N ALA A 104 -0.47 -4.41 -10.69
CA ALA A 104 -1.30 -3.39 -10.05
C ALA A 104 -0.49 -2.17 -9.61
N LEU A 105 -1.16 -1.04 -9.41
CA LEU A 105 -0.57 0.22 -8.97
C LEU A 105 -0.64 0.44 -7.45
N SER A 106 -0.98 -0.61 -6.71
CA SER A 106 -0.99 -0.60 -5.25
C SER A 106 -0.77 -2.00 -4.68
N TYR A 107 -0.37 -2.03 -3.41
CA TYR A 107 -0.25 -3.25 -2.61
C TYR A 107 -0.65 -2.97 -1.17
N SER A 108 -1.37 -3.90 -0.53
CA SER A 108 -1.80 -3.80 0.86
C SER A 108 -1.03 -4.82 1.71
N ASP A 109 -0.17 -4.30 2.59
CA ASP A 109 0.57 -5.10 3.57
C ASP A 109 -0.25 -5.21 4.87
N SER A 110 -0.77 -6.40 5.16
CA SER A 110 -1.50 -6.74 6.38
C SER A 110 -0.65 -7.42 7.45
N SER A 111 0.64 -7.63 7.20
CA SER A 111 1.58 -8.29 8.11
C SER A 111 2.38 -7.29 8.97
N ILE A 112 1.73 -6.18 9.35
CA ILE A 112 2.31 -5.12 10.18
C ILE A 112 1.80 -5.19 11.61
N ALA A 113 2.63 -4.75 12.57
CA ALA A 113 2.27 -4.60 13.97
C ALA A 113 2.16 -3.11 14.34
N GLY A 114 1.21 -2.78 15.20
CA GLY A 114 1.01 -1.42 15.68
C GLY A 114 2.25 -0.87 16.40
N GLY A 115 2.64 0.34 16.06
CA GLY A 115 3.79 1.02 16.67
C GLY A 115 5.16 0.68 16.10
N GLN A 116 5.26 -0.32 15.22
CA GLN A 116 6.50 -0.69 14.55
C GLN A 116 6.74 0.18 13.31
N ASN A 117 8.00 0.53 13.09
CA ASN A 117 8.42 1.22 11.87
C ASN A 117 8.60 0.21 10.74
N TYR A 118 8.13 0.58 9.55
CA TYR A 118 8.33 -0.15 8.32
C TYR A 118 8.78 0.80 7.23
N TYR A 119 9.75 0.38 6.44
CA TYR A 119 10.35 1.15 5.35
C TYR A 119 10.00 0.45 4.05
N TYR A 120 9.34 1.16 3.14
CA TYR A 120 8.89 0.61 1.86
C TYR A 120 9.62 1.25 0.70
N LYS A 121 9.85 0.46 -0.34
CA LYS A 121 10.28 0.93 -1.67
C LYS A 121 9.66 0.05 -2.75
N VAL A 122 9.50 0.62 -3.94
CA VAL A 122 8.97 -0.08 -5.11
C VAL A 122 9.93 0.11 -6.27
N ALA A 123 10.22 -0.96 -7.00
CA ALA A 123 10.99 -0.92 -8.23
C ALA A 123 10.10 -1.39 -9.38
N ALA A 124 9.98 -0.57 -10.42
CA ALA A 124 9.36 -0.97 -11.67
C ALA A 124 10.31 -1.86 -12.46
N TYR A 125 9.80 -2.76 -13.27
CA TYR A 125 10.59 -3.56 -14.20
C TYR A 125 9.88 -3.70 -15.55
N TYR A 126 10.67 -3.80 -16.60
CA TYR A 126 10.24 -4.23 -17.92
C TYR A 126 10.53 -5.73 -18.08
N LYS A 127 9.61 -6.44 -18.71
CA LYS A 127 9.80 -7.84 -19.07
C LYS A 127 9.22 -8.08 -20.47
N ASN A 128 10.00 -8.73 -21.32
CA ASN A 128 9.51 -9.43 -22.50
C ASN A 128 9.95 -10.91 -22.41
N GLU A 129 9.75 -11.68 -23.46
CA GLU A 129 9.99 -13.13 -23.46
C GLU A 129 11.35 -13.55 -22.87
N SER A 130 12.43 -12.86 -23.22
CA SER A 130 13.81 -13.24 -22.86
C SER A 130 14.54 -12.24 -21.96
N THR A 131 13.98 -11.06 -21.69
CA THR A 131 14.73 -9.97 -21.04
C THR A 131 13.94 -9.35 -19.88
N ILE A 132 14.62 -9.20 -18.73
CA ILE A 132 14.11 -8.43 -17.60
C ILE A 132 15.05 -7.25 -17.35
N ILE A 133 14.51 -6.02 -17.40
CA ILE A 133 15.23 -4.78 -17.09
C ILE A 133 14.59 -4.17 -15.84
N ASN A 134 15.38 -4.07 -14.76
CA ASN A 134 14.93 -3.46 -13.54
C ASN A 134 15.19 -1.95 -13.56
N GLY A 135 14.17 -1.16 -13.28
CA GLY A 135 14.29 0.27 -13.01
C GLY A 135 14.89 0.55 -11.62
N LYS A 136 15.30 1.80 -11.39
CA LYS A 136 15.73 2.24 -10.05
C LYS A 136 14.56 2.15 -9.07
N ALA A 137 14.84 1.68 -7.85
CA ALA A 137 13.84 1.67 -6.79
C ALA A 137 13.42 3.11 -6.42
N SER A 138 12.18 3.26 -5.96
CA SER A 138 11.67 4.52 -5.40
C SER A 138 12.52 5.01 -4.23
N GLU A 139 12.31 6.26 -3.82
CA GLU A 139 12.72 6.69 -2.49
C GLU A 139 12.07 5.79 -1.43
N VAL A 140 12.77 5.68 -0.29
CA VAL A 140 12.28 4.89 0.84
C VAL A 140 11.28 5.72 1.63
N VAL A 141 10.09 5.19 1.82
CA VAL A 141 9.03 5.82 2.64
C VAL A 141 8.89 5.07 3.97
N LEU A 142 8.97 5.82 5.07
CA LEU A 142 8.68 5.33 6.43
C LEU A 142 7.17 5.33 6.68
N GLN A 143 6.66 4.22 7.18
CA GLN A 143 5.29 4.09 7.66
C GLN A 143 5.29 3.42 9.04
N VAL A 144 4.61 4.04 10.01
CA VAL A 144 4.36 3.41 11.31
C VAL A 144 3.11 2.53 11.19
N GLY A 145 3.22 1.28 11.63
CA GLY A 145 2.11 0.35 11.63
C GLY A 145 1.00 0.79 12.60
N THR A 146 -0.26 0.60 12.18
CA THR A 146 -1.45 0.86 13.01
C THR A 146 -1.95 -0.42 13.67
N LEU A 147 -2.69 -0.29 14.77
CA LEU A 147 -3.31 -1.43 15.44
C LEU A 147 -4.50 -1.96 14.65
N LYS A 148 -4.54 -3.27 14.46
CA LYS A 148 -5.68 -3.97 13.87
C LYS A 148 -6.90 -3.85 14.79
N LYS A 149 -8.06 -3.59 14.18
CA LYS A 149 -9.36 -3.64 14.86
C LYS A 149 -9.58 -5.01 15.49
N VAL A 150 -9.94 -5.04 16.77
CA VAL A 150 -10.20 -6.30 17.48
C VAL A 150 -11.54 -6.90 17.07
N SER A 151 -11.59 -8.24 17.02
CA SER A 151 -12.83 -8.99 16.77
C SER A 151 -13.46 -9.37 18.09
N LEU A 152 -14.46 -8.60 18.55
CA LEU A 152 -15.14 -8.78 19.82
C LEU A 152 -16.22 -9.88 19.73
N ARG A 153 -16.23 -10.78 20.71
CA ARG A 153 -17.31 -11.72 21.00
C ARG A 153 -17.88 -11.42 22.39
N VAL A 154 -19.21 -11.51 22.53
CA VAL A 154 -19.92 -11.30 23.79
C VAL A 154 -20.92 -12.42 23.98
N LYS A 155 -20.98 -13.00 25.17
CA LYS A 155 -21.91 -14.07 25.54
C LYS A 155 -22.53 -13.80 26.92
N ASN A 156 -23.78 -14.20 27.14
CA ASN A 156 -24.36 -14.32 28.46
C ASN A 156 -23.76 -15.55 29.13
N LYS A 157 -23.17 -15.43 30.34
CA LYS A 157 -22.44 -16.53 31.01
C LYS A 157 -23.27 -17.17 32.12
N LYS A 158 -23.47 -16.47 33.19
CA LYS A 158 -24.22 -16.85 34.39
C LYS A 158 -25.04 -15.69 34.88
N LYS A 159 -25.74 -15.84 36.01
CA LYS A 159 -26.54 -14.76 36.62
C LYS A 159 -25.81 -13.41 36.53
N SER A 160 -26.48 -12.42 35.90
CA SER A 160 -26.03 -11.02 35.84
C SER A 160 -24.63 -10.79 35.24
N THR A 161 -24.11 -11.68 34.37
CA THR A 161 -22.75 -11.60 33.86
C THR A 161 -22.68 -11.72 32.35
N ALA A 162 -22.01 -10.77 31.68
CA ALA A 162 -21.59 -10.84 30.28
C ALA A 162 -20.10 -11.20 30.20
N SER A 163 -19.78 -12.23 29.42
CA SER A 163 -18.40 -12.62 29.13
C SER A 163 -18.00 -12.07 27.77
N LEU A 164 -16.93 -11.29 27.76
CA LEU A 164 -16.34 -10.66 26.58
C LEU A 164 -15.00 -11.34 26.25
N SER A 165 -14.76 -11.56 24.97
CA SER A 165 -13.45 -12.07 24.49
C SER A 165 -13.11 -11.46 23.14
N TRP A 166 -11.81 -11.35 22.84
CA TRP A 166 -11.33 -10.85 21.56
C TRP A 166 -9.98 -11.45 21.20
N LYS A 167 -9.60 -11.37 19.91
CA LYS A 167 -8.27 -11.78 19.44
C LYS A 167 -7.24 -10.69 19.69
N LYS A 168 -6.00 -11.08 19.93
CA LYS A 168 -4.86 -10.16 20.07
C LYS A 168 -4.72 -9.28 18.81
N ALA A 169 -4.48 -7.99 19.02
CA ALA A 169 -4.03 -7.08 17.98
C ALA A 169 -2.51 -6.91 18.12
N ASP A 170 -1.75 -7.22 17.07
CA ASP A 170 -0.30 -7.18 17.11
C ASP A 170 0.21 -5.75 17.38
N GLY A 171 1.15 -5.63 18.31
CA GLY A 171 1.63 -4.35 18.84
C GLY A 171 0.79 -3.78 19.98
N ALA A 172 -0.41 -4.29 20.26
CA ALA A 172 -1.22 -3.82 21.39
C ALA A 172 -0.59 -4.20 22.75
N LYS A 173 -0.64 -3.26 23.68
CA LYS A 173 -0.21 -3.45 25.07
C LYS A 173 -1.38 -3.63 26.04
N LYS A 174 -2.50 -2.95 25.77
CA LYS A 174 -3.73 -2.99 26.57
C LYS A 174 -4.97 -2.78 25.70
N TYR A 175 -6.14 -3.06 26.29
CA TYR A 175 -7.46 -2.92 25.66
C TYR A 175 -8.38 -2.12 26.56
N GLN A 176 -9.14 -1.20 25.97
CA GLN A 176 -10.20 -0.45 26.67
C GLN A 176 -11.55 -1.03 26.28
N ILE A 177 -12.36 -1.34 27.28
CA ILE A 177 -13.69 -1.92 27.15
C ILE A 177 -14.72 -0.83 27.46
N TYR A 178 -15.73 -0.70 26.61
CA TYR A 178 -16.80 0.27 26.71
C TYR A 178 -18.16 -0.42 26.69
N ARG A 179 -19.09 0.06 27.50
CA ARG A 179 -20.46 -0.44 27.60
C ARG A 179 -21.46 0.70 27.42
N ALA A 180 -22.64 0.38 26.85
CA ALA A 180 -23.83 1.21 26.80
C ALA A 180 -25.08 0.36 27.00
N THR A 181 -26.22 0.98 27.38
CA THR A 181 -27.54 0.34 27.47
C THR A 181 -28.36 0.52 26.20
N GLY A 182 -27.90 1.32 25.24
CA GLY A 182 -28.51 1.51 23.91
C GLY A 182 -27.47 1.40 22.80
N LYS A 183 -27.84 0.83 21.63
CA LYS A 183 -26.91 0.63 20.50
C LYS A 183 -26.30 1.94 20.03
N LYS A 184 -27.06 3.03 19.99
CA LYS A 184 -26.64 4.39 19.64
C LYS A 184 -26.36 5.27 20.86
N GLY A 185 -26.43 4.70 22.08
CA GLY A 185 -26.28 5.42 23.33
C GLY A 185 -24.83 5.83 23.62
N LYS A 186 -24.64 6.59 24.70
CA LYS A 186 -23.34 7.01 25.22
C LYS A 186 -22.60 5.77 25.78
N TYR A 187 -21.42 5.47 25.23
CA TYR A 187 -20.55 4.38 25.69
C TYR A 187 -19.59 4.88 26.77
N SER A 188 -19.68 4.34 27.95
CA SER A 188 -18.77 4.62 29.06
C SER A 188 -17.67 3.56 29.11
N LYS A 189 -16.43 3.98 29.37
CA LYS A 189 -15.31 3.06 29.59
C LYS A 189 -15.50 2.36 30.94
N ILE A 190 -15.61 1.02 30.92
CA ILE A 190 -15.81 0.21 32.12
C ILE A 190 -14.55 -0.51 32.60
N ALA A 191 -13.59 -0.74 31.71
CA ALA A 191 -12.34 -1.39 32.10
C ALA A 191 -11.19 -1.11 31.12
N THR A 192 -9.97 -1.32 31.63
CA THR A 192 -8.74 -1.44 30.85
C THR A 192 -8.04 -2.74 31.23
N ARG A 193 -7.67 -3.59 30.25
CA ARG A 193 -7.10 -4.93 30.49
C ARG A 193 -5.89 -5.22 29.59
N LYS A 194 -4.96 -6.04 30.09
CA LYS A 194 -3.92 -6.71 29.27
C LYS A 194 -4.45 -8.03 28.72
N LYS A 195 -5.30 -8.75 29.51
CA LYS A 195 -5.94 -10.01 29.10
C LYS A 195 -6.89 -9.79 27.92
N LEU A 196 -7.14 -10.85 27.16
CA LEU A 196 -8.02 -10.87 25.97
C LEU A 196 -9.47 -11.22 26.32
N THR A 197 -9.79 -11.20 27.61
CA THR A 197 -11.12 -11.48 28.15
C THR A 197 -11.48 -10.47 29.22
N TYR A 198 -12.78 -10.29 29.42
CA TYR A 198 -13.35 -9.48 30.50
C TYR A 198 -14.72 -10.02 30.87
N GLU A 199 -15.01 -10.10 32.16
CA GLU A 199 -16.33 -10.41 32.70
C GLU A 199 -16.93 -9.13 33.27
N ASP A 200 -18.07 -8.75 32.74
CA ASP A 200 -18.87 -7.64 33.21
C ASP A 200 -19.99 -8.22 34.08
N THR A 201 -19.88 -7.97 35.37
CA THR A 201 -20.76 -8.55 36.41
C THR A 201 -21.78 -7.51 36.88
N SER A 202 -22.72 -7.96 37.75
CA SER A 202 -23.74 -7.07 38.33
C SER A 202 -24.64 -6.37 37.32
N LEU A 203 -24.95 -7.08 36.22
CA LEU A 203 -25.84 -6.61 35.19
C LEU A 203 -27.31 -6.94 35.51
N ASN A 204 -28.24 -6.05 35.11
CA ASN A 204 -29.65 -6.25 35.38
C ASN A 204 -30.25 -7.31 34.43
N LYS A 205 -30.99 -8.27 34.99
CA LYS A 205 -31.76 -9.27 34.26
C LYS A 205 -32.73 -8.59 33.27
N ASN A 206 -32.95 -9.22 32.13
CA ASN A 206 -33.79 -8.77 31.03
C ASN A 206 -33.34 -7.47 30.32
N LYS A 207 -32.22 -6.86 30.72
CA LYS A 207 -31.63 -5.70 30.02
C LYS A 207 -30.66 -6.17 28.93
N THR A 208 -30.57 -5.40 27.85
CA THR A 208 -29.58 -5.59 26.77
C THR A 208 -28.46 -4.59 26.95
N TYR A 209 -27.23 -5.09 26.91
CA TYR A 209 -26.02 -4.29 26.99
C TYR A 209 -25.25 -4.37 25.69
N TYR A 210 -24.63 -3.25 25.30
CA TYR A 210 -23.87 -3.08 24.07
C TYR A 210 -22.42 -2.79 24.41
N TYR A 211 -21.51 -3.48 23.73
CA TYR A 211 -20.07 -3.41 23.99
C TYR A 211 -19.27 -3.07 22.75
N LYS A 212 -18.19 -2.34 22.93
CA LYS A 212 -17.12 -2.16 21.98
C LYS A 212 -15.78 -2.14 22.70
N VAL A 213 -14.72 -2.60 22.02
CA VAL A 213 -13.37 -2.67 22.54
C VAL A 213 -12.41 -2.04 21.55
N ARG A 214 -11.39 -1.35 22.03
CA ARG A 214 -10.26 -0.91 21.22
C ARG A 214 -8.94 -1.30 21.87
N ALA A 215 -7.95 -1.62 21.05
CA ALA A 215 -6.58 -1.83 21.46
C ALA A 215 -5.82 -0.50 21.56
N TYR A 216 -4.76 -0.44 22.37
CA TYR A 216 -3.82 0.68 22.35
C TYR A 216 -2.42 0.25 22.80
N TYR A 217 -1.42 1.06 22.45
CA TYR A 217 -0.06 1.04 22.98
C TYR A 217 0.34 2.44 23.42
N VAL A 218 1.47 2.54 24.16
CA VAL A 218 2.03 3.82 24.58
C VAL A 218 3.26 4.09 23.74
N LYS A 219 3.37 5.29 23.18
CA LYS A 219 4.55 5.80 22.49
C LYS A 219 4.80 7.23 22.93
N ASP A 220 6.02 7.53 23.35
CA ASP A 220 6.43 8.85 23.80
C ASP A 220 5.48 9.43 24.86
N GLY A 221 5.10 8.61 25.87
CA GLY A 221 4.16 8.97 26.93
C GLY A 221 2.67 9.09 26.52
N LYS A 222 2.35 8.95 25.22
CA LYS A 222 0.98 9.11 24.69
C LYS A 222 0.34 7.77 24.36
N ASN A 223 -0.95 7.65 24.65
CA ASN A 223 -1.75 6.49 24.24
C ASN A 223 -2.11 6.58 22.75
N ILE A 224 -1.68 5.61 21.97
CA ILE A 224 -2.01 5.48 20.54
C ILE A 224 -3.06 4.39 20.40
N TYR A 225 -4.25 4.75 19.95
CA TYR A 225 -5.43 3.89 19.91
C TYR A 225 -5.65 3.32 18.50
N GLY A 226 -6.03 2.03 18.45
CA GLY A 226 -6.67 1.45 17.27
C GLY A 226 -8.16 1.79 17.20
N SER A 227 -8.78 1.47 16.07
CA SER A 227 -10.22 1.63 15.87
C SER A 227 -11.02 0.75 16.84
N TYR A 228 -12.23 1.19 17.18
CA TYR A 228 -13.17 0.37 17.95
C TYR A 228 -13.59 -0.88 17.16
N SER A 229 -13.80 -1.99 17.89
CA SER A 229 -14.48 -3.17 17.33
C SER A 229 -15.88 -2.81 16.81
N LYS A 230 -16.45 -3.70 15.98
CA LYS A 230 -17.90 -3.67 15.77
C LYS A 230 -18.62 -3.79 17.12
N VAL A 231 -19.71 -3.07 17.29
CA VAL A 231 -20.57 -3.19 18.49
C VAL A 231 -21.17 -4.59 18.53
N LYS A 232 -21.11 -5.21 19.72
CA LYS A 232 -21.80 -6.47 20.04
C LYS A 232 -22.71 -6.26 21.20
N SER A 233 -23.84 -6.98 21.21
CA SER A 233 -24.82 -6.89 22.28
C SER A 233 -25.07 -8.25 22.91
N VAL A 234 -25.57 -8.24 24.14
CA VAL A 234 -26.06 -9.42 24.87
C VAL A 234 -27.25 -9.01 25.73
N LYS A 235 -28.31 -9.80 25.67
CA LYS A 235 -29.43 -9.73 26.62
C LYS A 235 -29.10 -10.63 27.82
N ILE A 236 -29.25 -10.11 29.02
CA ILE A 236 -29.02 -10.89 30.27
C ILE A 236 -30.30 -11.65 30.58
N THR A 237 -30.24 -12.98 30.50
CA THR A 237 -31.42 -13.84 30.64
C THR A 237 -31.46 -14.61 31.99
N LYS A 238 -30.33 -14.74 32.66
CA LYS A 238 -30.19 -15.50 33.88
C LYS A 238 -29.64 -14.67 35.03
#